data_471500986bf4baea55a027cbbc5ea6c1
#
_entry.id   471500986bf4baea55a027cbbc5ea6c1
#
_cell.length_a   1.000
_cell.length_b   1.000
_cell.length_c   1.000
_cell.angle_alpha   90.00
_cell.angle_beta   90.00
_cell.angle_gamma   90.00
#
_symmetry.space_group_name_H-M   'P 1'
#
loop_
_entity.id
_entity.type
_entity.pdbx_description
1 polymer ?
#
loop_
_entity_poly.entity_id
_entity_poly.type
_entity_poly.pdbx_seq_one_letter_code
_entity_poly.pdbx_strand_id
1 'polypeptide(L)'
;EHFYANNTERGRGWKNASIDPRNMYELYFEPFRRCIKEHGAEAVMTAYNKINGIPGMLNPQVKSILKKQYGLKHAVCDGGAMELVRNLHHYFGTHAQSLAASVKAGVDAMSDPMPVVEEAAREALEYGLLSEDEMDEAIRNVFRTKLKLGMFDDTVQNPYDRVTEKDLCSSKAQKVCLELTKKSIVLLKNEDNRLPLSETLHKDPVLVGPLCDAWYQ
;
A
#
# COMPACT_ATOMS: atom_id res chain seq x y z
N GLU A 1 0.44 4.07 3.66
CA GLU A 1 1.23 3.69 2.49
C GLU A 1 1.68 4.91 1.70
N HIS A 2 2.71 4.86 1.00
CA HIS A 2 3.75 3.83 0.99
C HIS A 2 5.00 4.35 1.69
N PHE A 3 5.72 3.53 2.46
CA PHE A 3 6.97 3.92 3.07
C PHE A 3 8.14 3.64 2.11
N TYR A 4 8.84 4.62 1.63
CA TYR A 4 8.69 6.06 1.53
C TYR A 4 9.21 6.57 0.17
N ALA A 5 9.07 7.87 -0.10
CA ALA A 5 9.56 8.56 -1.31
C ALA A 5 8.97 8.04 -2.64
N ASN A 6 7.76 7.48 -2.59
CA ASN A 6 7.01 7.05 -3.77
C ASN A 6 6.18 8.22 -4.34
N ASN A 7 6.84 9.35 -4.61
CA ASN A 7 6.19 10.58 -5.07
C ASN A 7 6.01 10.66 -6.59
N THR A 8 6.61 9.72 -7.34
CA THR A 8 6.57 9.70 -8.80
C THR A 8 6.02 8.38 -9.30
N GLU A 9 4.79 8.37 -9.75
CA GLU A 9 4.11 7.17 -10.24
C GLU A 9 4.82 6.56 -11.46
N ARG A 10 5.14 7.40 -12.47
CA ARG A 10 5.79 6.91 -13.68
C ARG A 10 7.19 6.38 -13.39
N GLY A 11 7.37 5.09 -13.58
CA GLY A 11 8.64 4.40 -13.39
C GLY A 11 8.94 4.03 -11.94
N ARG A 12 7.94 4.03 -11.04
CA ARG A 12 8.08 3.67 -9.63
C ARG A 12 8.74 2.30 -9.40
N GLY A 13 8.54 1.35 -10.32
CA GLY A 13 9.11 0.00 -10.21
C GLY A 13 10.62 -0.10 -10.48
N TRP A 14 11.28 0.96 -10.99
CA TRP A 14 12.73 0.92 -11.27
C TRP A 14 13.48 2.20 -10.90
N LYS A 15 12.79 3.30 -10.67
CA LYS A 15 13.43 4.57 -10.30
C LYS A 15 14.08 4.51 -8.92
N ASN A 16 15.11 5.33 -8.77
CA ASN A 16 15.79 5.53 -7.50
C ASN A 16 15.55 6.96 -7.02
N ALA A 17 15.08 7.09 -5.78
CA ALA A 17 15.01 8.37 -5.08
C ALA A 17 16.30 8.56 -4.29
N SER A 18 17.06 9.60 -4.62
CA SER A 18 18.27 9.97 -3.88
C SER A 18 17.90 11.03 -2.84
N ILE A 19 18.04 10.68 -1.57
CA ILE A 19 17.57 11.48 -0.45
C ILE A 19 18.69 11.59 0.59
N ASP A 20 19.06 12.81 0.95
CA ASP A 20 20.00 13.06 2.03
C ASP A 20 19.37 12.78 3.42
N PRO A 21 20.20 12.52 4.45
CA PRO A 21 19.71 12.17 5.77
C PRO A 21 18.78 13.20 6.42
N ARG A 22 19.02 14.49 6.20
CA ARG A 22 18.20 15.56 6.78
C ARG A 22 16.79 15.53 6.21
N ASN A 23 16.64 15.56 4.89
CA ASN A 23 15.35 15.49 4.23
C ASN A 23 14.63 14.16 4.55
N MET A 24 15.38 13.07 4.70
CA MET A 24 14.84 11.79 5.10
C MET A 24 14.07 11.88 6.44
N TYR A 25 14.66 12.49 7.46
CA TYR A 25 14.04 12.64 8.78
C TYR A 25 13.02 13.78 8.85
N GLU A 26 13.33 14.94 8.31
CA GLU A 26 12.48 16.13 8.46
C GLU A 26 11.25 16.11 7.55
N LEU A 27 11.33 15.41 6.40
CA LEU A 27 10.27 15.42 5.38
C LEU A 27 9.64 14.04 5.19
N TYR A 28 10.46 13.02 4.84
CA TYR A 28 9.93 11.73 4.38
C TYR A 28 9.46 10.81 5.52
N PHE A 29 10.12 10.83 6.67
CA PHE A 29 9.72 10.02 7.83
C PHE A 29 8.66 10.66 8.68
N GLU A 30 8.54 11.98 8.67
CA GLU A 30 7.67 12.72 9.59
C GLU A 30 6.18 12.34 9.49
N PRO A 31 5.58 12.15 8.30
CA PRO A 31 4.21 11.66 8.20
C PRO A 31 4.01 10.29 8.88
N PHE A 32 4.95 9.37 8.66
CA PHE A 32 4.90 8.03 9.26
C PHE A 32 5.13 8.08 10.77
N ARG A 33 6.07 8.91 11.23
CA ARG A 33 6.30 9.13 12.65
C ARG A 33 5.03 9.60 13.37
N ARG A 34 4.35 10.59 12.82
CA ARG A 34 3.10 11.10 13.38
C ARG A 34 2.01 10.05 13.39
N CYS A 35 1.76 9.40 12.28
CA CYS A 35 0.75 8.35 12.21
C CYS A 35 0.99 7.24 13.23
N ILE A 36 2.24 6.79 13.38
CA ILE A 36 2.57 5.67 14.28
C ILE A 36 2.60 6.13 15.73
N LYS A 37 3.38 7.18 16.07
CA LYS A 37 3.61 7.58 17.48
C LYS A 37 2.50 8.40 18.09
N GLU A 38 1.86 9.25 17.30
CA GLU A 38 0.86 10.20 17.81
C GLU A 38 -0.57 9.68 17.61
N HIS A 39 -0.80 8.88 16.57
CA HIS A 39 -2.15 8.41 16.20
C HIS A 39 -2.32 6.89 16.23
N GLY A 40 -1.29 6.13 16.63
CA GLY A 40 -1.40 4.69 16.88
C GLY A 40 -1.56 3.82 15.65
N ALA A 41 -1.09 4.26 14.47
CA ALA A 41 -1.05 3.39 13.29
C ALA A 41 -0.12 2.19 13.56
N GLU A 42 -0.63 0.99 13.37
CA GLU A 42 0.10 -0.25 13.69
C GLU A 42 0.73 -0.93 12.48
N ALA A 43 0.29 -0.58 11.27
CA ALA A 43 0.78 -1.20 10.04
C ALA A 43 1.24 -0.16 9.01
N VAL A 44 2.25 -0.53 8.21
CA VAL A 44 2.77 0.26 7.09
C VAL A 44 3.02 -0.65 5.90
N MET A 45 2.74 -0.15 4.71
CA MET A 45 3.09 -0.79 3.44
C MET A 45 4.36 -0.16 2.87
N THR A 46 5.31 -0.96 2.38
CA THR A 46 6.55 -0.47 1.76
C THR A 46 6.34 -0.11 0.30
N ALA A 47 7.14 0.84 -0.19
CA ALA A 47 7.05 1.31 -1.58
C ALA A 47 7.85 0.44 -2.56
N TYR A 48 7.53 0.55 -3.86
CA TYR A 48 8.26 -0.15 -4.93
C TYR A 48 9.61 0.45 -5.26
N ASN A 49 9.74 1.79 -5.23
CA ASN A 49 10.93 2.48 -5.68
C ASN A 49 12.18 2.15 -4.89
N LYS A 50 13.33 2.31 -5.52
CA LYS A 50 14.61 2.32 -4.79
C LYS A 50 14.79 3.64 -4.07
N ILE A 51 15.40 3.57 -2.89
CA ILE A 51 15.78 4.72 -2.09
C ILE A 51 17.27 4.59 -1.79
N ASN A 52 18.04 5.53 -2.28
CA ASN A 52 19.50 5.49 -2.19
C ASN A 52 20.08 4.15 -2.67
N GLY A 53 19.52 3.60 -3.76
CA GLY A 53 19.94 2.35 -4.38
C GLY A 53 19.27 1.08 -3.83
N ILE A 54 18.56 1.13 -2.70
CA ILE A 54 17.95 -0.04 -2.06
C ILE A 54 16.44 -0.08 -2.37
N PRO A 55 15.87 -1.20 -2.88
CA PRO A 55 14.44 -1.36 -3.04
C PRO A 55 13.68 -1.10 -1.73
N GLY A 56 12.54 -0.41 -1.79
CA GLY A 56 11.80 0.04 -0.61
C GLY A 56 11.49 -1.06 0.40
N MET A 57 11.10 -2.24 -0.08
CA MET A 57 10.82 -3.38 0.81
C MET A 57 12.09 -4.00 1.45
N LEU A 58 13.28 -3.73 0.91
CA LEU A 58 14.55 -4.20 1.47
C LEU A 58 15.20 -3.16 2.38
N ASN A 59 14.56 -2.00 2.55
CA ASN A 59 15.15 -0.89 3.26
C ASN A 59 15.24 -1.17 4.76
N PRO A 60 16.45 -1.19 5.35
CA PRO A 60 16.64 -1.52 6.77
C PRO A 60 15.96 -0.53 7.73
N GLN A 61 15.53 0.62 7.23
CA GLN A 61 14.81 1.63 8.01
C GLN A 61 13.40 1.18 8.41
N VAL A 62 12.82 0.18 7.74
CA VAL A 62 11.61 -0.49 8.20
C VAL A 62 11.81 -1.07 9.60
N LYS A 63 12.90 -1.82 9.81
CA LYS A 63 13.23 -2.40 11.11
C LYS A 63 13.80 -1.36 12.08
N SER A 64 14.77 -0.57 11.65
CA SER A 64 15.52 0.33 12.54
C SER A 64 14.74 1.57 12.94
N ILE A 65 13.96 2.15 12.05
CA ILE A 65 13.21 3.39 12.31
C ILE A 65 11.75 3.08 12.65
N LEU A 66 11.01 2.44 11.72
CA LEU A 66 9.58 2.25 11.94
C LEU A 66 9.30 1.33 13.14
N LYS A 67 9.94 0.15 13.19
CA LYS A 67 9.68 -0.80 14.28
C LYS A 67 10.38 -0.40 15.57
N LYS A 68 11.70 -0.19 15.55
CA LYS A 68 12.48 0.04 16.79
C LYS A 68 12.28 1.43 17.37
N GLN A 69 12.27 2.50 16.57
CA GLN A 69 12.16 3.86 17.10
C GLN A 69 10.72 4.33 17.22
N TYR A 70 9.85 4.00 16.25
CA TYR A 70 8.47 4.49 16.23
C TYR A 70 7.48 3.50 16.83
N GLY A 71 7.83 2.22 16.95
CA GLY A 71 7.00 1.20 17.60
C GLY A 71 5.99 0.54 16.67
N LEU A 72 6.21 0.61 15.35
CA LEU A 72 5.39 -0.09 14.35
C LEU A 72 5.31 -1.58 14.66
N LYS A 73 4.13 -2.17 14.52
CA LYS A 73 3.88 -3.58 14.83
C LYS A 73 3.96 -4.48 13.61
N HIS A 74 3.53 -4.00 12.45
CA HIS A 74 3.40 -4.79 11.24
C HIS A 74 3.86 -4.00 10.01
N ALA A 75 4.63 -4.64 9.14
CA ALA A 75 4.97 -4.11 7.82
C ALA A 75 4.62 -5.13 6.74
N VAL A 76 4.00 -4.67 5.67
CA VAL A 76 3.67 -5.47 4.49
C VAL A 76 4.33 -4.85 3.26
N CYS A 77 4.70 -5.64 2.27
CA CYS A 77 5.10 -5.10 0.98
C CYS A 77 3.88 -4.77 0.10
N ASP A 78 4.05 -3.86 -0.84
CA ASP A 78 3.03 -3.60 -1.87
C ASP A 78 2.93 -4.79 -2.85
N GLY A 79 1.82 -4.91 -3.59
CA GLY A 79 1.50 -6.06 -4.42
C GLY A 79 2.56 -6.38 -5.47
N GLY A 80 3.10 -7.60 -5.44
CA GLY A 80 4.15 -8.05 -6.36
C GLY A 80 5.54 -7.46 -6.11
N ALA A 81 5.76 -6.74 -4.99
CA ALA A 81 7.03 -6.06 -4.74
C ALA A 81 8.22 -7.01 -4.60
N MET A 82 8.02 -8.20 -4.04
CA MET A 82 9.06 -9.22 -3.93
C MET A 82 9.54 -9.70 -5.30
N GLU A 83 8.59 -9.95 -6.21
CA GLU A 83 8.92 -10.31 -7.59
C GLU A 83 9.65 -9.18 -8.32
N LEU A 84 9.26 -7.91 -8.08
CA LEU A 84 9.91 -6.75 -8.69
C LEU A 84 11.38 -6.59 -8.28
N VAL A 85 11.74 -6.96 -7.06
CA VAL A 85 13.15 -6.92 -6.59
C VAL A 85 14.06 -7.73 -7.51
N ARG A 86 13.60 -8.92 -7.94
CA ARG A 86 14.32 -9.75 -8.89
C ARG A 86 14.07 -9.31 -10.34
N ASN A 87 12.81 -9.23 -10.75
CA ASN A 87 12.42 -9.17 -12.15
C ASN A 87 12.63 -7.79 -12.78
N LEU A 88 12.59 -6.72 -11.99
CA LEU A 88 12.64 -5.34 -12.49
C LEU A 88 13.81 -4.53 -11.91
N HIS A 89 14.07 -4.65 -10.62
CA HIS A 89 15.24 -4.01 -10.01
C HIS A 89 16.54 -4.76 -10.30
N HIS A 90 16.47 -6.05 -10.65
CA HIS A 90 17.61 -6.94 -10.83
C HIS A 90 18.59 -6.90 -9.63
N TYR A 91 18.01 -6.79 -8.42
CA TYR A 91 18.78 -6.61 -7.19
C TYR A 91 19.30 -7.94 -6.65
N PHE A 92 18.49 -9.01 -6.78
CA PHE A 92 18.85 -10.39 -6.44
C PHE A 92 18.59 -11.35 -7.60
N GLY A 93 19.27 -12.50 -7.60
CA GLY A 93 19.12 -13.54 -8.59
C GLY A 93 17.89 -14.45 -8.39
N THR A 94 17.40 -14.55 -7.13
CA THR A 94 16.27 -15.43 -6.77
C THR A 94 15.22 -14.72 -5.93
N HIS A 95 13.99 -15.26 -5.93
CA HIS A 95 12.92 -14.78 -5.05
C HIS A 95 13.19 -15.12 -3.58
N ALA A 96 13.88 -16.24 -3.32
CA ALA A 96 14.32 -16.62 -1.98
C ALA A 96 15.23 -15.57 -1.33
N GLN A 97 16.18 -15.03 -2.09
CA GLN A 97 17.03 -13.93 -1.65
C GLN A 97 16.22 -12.66 -1.38
N SER A 98 15.26 -12.34 -2.27
CA SER A 98 14.38 -11.18 -2.10
C SER A 98 13.53 -11.29 -0.85
N LEU A 99 12.90 -12.44 -0.61
CA LEU A 99 12.09 -12.71 0.57
C LEU A 99 12.93 -12.63 1.85
N ALA A 100 14.05 -13.34 1.90
CA ALA A 100 14.90 -13.37 3.09
C ALA A 100 15.41 -11.97 3.47
N ALA A 101 15.85 -11.19 2.49
CA ALA A 101 16.30 -9.82 2.73
C ALA A 101 15.17 -8.90 3.21
N SER A 102 13.95 -9.09 2.69
CA SER A 102 12.76 -8.33 3.11
C SER A 102 12.37 -8.61 4.55
N VAL A 103 12.31 -9.88 4.95
CA VAL A 103 12.04 -10.29 6.34
C VAL A 103 13.11 -9.71 7.27
N LYS A 104 14.38 -9.81 6.93
CA LYS A 104 15.50 -9.24 7.70
C LYS A 104 15.42 -7.72 7.79
N ALA A 105 14.92 -7.04 6.76
CA ALA A 105 14.67 -5.60 6.77
C ALA A 105 13.46 -5.21 7.63
N GLY A 106 12.61 -6.17 8.02
CA GLY A 106 11.48 -5.95 8.92
C GLY A 106 10.11 -6.00 8.26
N VAL A 107 10.00 -6.47 7.02
CA VAL A 107 8.71 -6.75 6.35
C VAL A 107 8.19 -8.09 6.86
N ASP A 108 6.93 -8.12 7.30
CA ASP A 108 6.33 -9.29 7.94
C ASP A 108 5.42 -10.11 7.00
N ALA A 109 4.89 -9.48 5.96
CA ALA A 109 3.99 -10.13 5.01
C ALA A 109 4.32 -9.73 3.56
N MET A 110 4.23 -10.70 2.67
CA MET A 110 4.39 -10.51 1.23
C MET A 110 3.01 -10.47 0.57
N SER A 111 2.81 -9.50 -0.34
CA SER A 111 1.58 -9.34 -1.14
C SER A 111 1.82 -9.76 -2.58
N ASP A 112 2.55 -10.86 -2.74
CA ASP A 112 2.88 -11.48 -4.02
C ASP A 112 2.05 -12.75 -4.23
N PRO A 113 1.99 -13.35 -5.43
CA PRO A 113 1.27 -14.59 -5.66
C PRO A 113 1.71 -15.69 -4.69
N MET A 114 0.75 -16.31 -3.98
CA MET A 114 1.05 -17.28 -2.93
C MET A 114 2.02 -18.39 -3.35
N PRO A 115 1.89 -19.03 -4.53
CA PRO A 115 2.84 -20.07 -4.93
C PRO A 115 4.28 -19.58 -5.02
N VAL A 116 4.49 -18.32 -5.44
CA VAL A 116 5.84 -17.72 -5.54
C VAL A 116 6.41 -17.44 -4.15
N VAL A 117 5.57 -16.97 -3.22
CA VAL A 117 5.96 -16.70 -1.83
C VAL A 117 6.31 -17.99 -1.10
N GLU A 118 5.49 -19.03 -1.24
CA GLU A 118 5.70 -20.34 -0.61
C GLU A 118 7.01 -20.99 -1.08
N GLU A 119 7.26 -20.96 -2.38
CA GLU A 119 8.50 -21.49 -2.95
C GLU A 119 9.71 -20.71 -2.48
N ALA A 120 9.63 -19.37 -2.52
CA ALA A 120 10.69 -18.50 -2.04
C ALA A 120 11.00 -18.70 -0.55
N ALA A 121 9.98 -18.90 0.28
CA ALA A 121 10.13 -19.14 1.71
C ALA A 121 10.79 -20.49 1.98
N ARG A 122 10.33 -21.55 1.28
CA ARG A 122 10.91 -22.90 1.38
C ARG A 122 12.40 -22.89 1.02
N GLU A 123 12.74 -22.31 -0.15
CA GLU A 123 14.13 -22.19 -0.59
C GLU A 123 14.97 -21.33 0.38
N ALA A 124 14.41 -20.23 0.91
CA ALA A 124 15.13 -19.37 1.84
C ALA A 124 15.52 -20.09 3.13
N LEU A 125 14.64 -20.97 3.65
CA LEU A 125 14.94 -21.81 4.82
C LEU A 125 15.94 -22.91 4.45
N GLU A 126 15.71 -23.63 3.35
CA GLU A 126 16.56 -24.73 2.89
C GLU A 126 18.01 -24.31 2.67
N TYR A 127 18.22 -23.14 2.07
CA TYR A 127 19.55 -22.60 1.82
C TYR A 127 20.12 -21.76 2.98
N GLY A 128 19.43 -21.71 4.11
CA GLY A 128 19.89 -20.95 5.29
C GLY A 128 19.94 -19.45 5.08
N LEU A 129 19.21 -18.92 4.10
CA LEU A 129 19.10 -17.47 3.87
C LEU A 129 18.22 -16.81 4.94
N LEU A 130 17.31 -17.57 5.53
CA LEU A 130 16.39 -17.17 6.58
C LEU A 130 16.35 -18.28 7.64
N SER A 131 16.29 -17.93 8.91
CA SER A 131 16.07 -18.89 10.00
C SER A 131 14.57 -19.03 10.30
N GLU A 132 14.20 -20.16 10.95
CA GLU A 132 12.81 -20.37 11.45
C GLU A 132 12.44 -19.27 12.46
N ASP A 133 13.36 -18.84 13.33
CA ASP A 133 13.09 -17.78 14.31
C ASP A 133 12.77 -16.44 13.65
N GLU A 134 13.46 -16.08 12.55
CA GLU A 134 13.18 -14.86 11.79
C GLU A 134 11.81 -14.93 11.09
N MET A 135 11.47 -16.10 10.54
CA MET A 135 10.15 -16.36 9.94
C MET A 135 9.05 -16.28 11.00
N ASP A 136 9.26 -16.91 12.15
CA ASP A 136 8.34 -16.91 13.28
C ASP A 136 8.09 -15.50 13.83
N GLU A 137 9.13 -14.64 13.89
CA GLU A 137 8.96 -13.24 14.30
C GLU A 137 7.99 -12.51 13.35
N ALA A 138 8.18 -12.68 12.04
CA ALA A 138 7.33 -12.08 11.03
C ALA A 138 5.89 -12.59 11.14
N ILE A 139 5.70 -13.90 11.24
CA ILE A 139 4.38 -14.54 11.39
C ILE A 139 3.68 -14.04 12.67
N ARG A 140 4.37 -13.96 13.81
CA ARG A 140 3.80 -13.44 15.06
C ARG A 140 3.31 -12.00 14.91
N ASN A 141 4.01 -11.15 14.17
CA ASN A 141 3.58 -9.77 13.94
C ASN A 141 2.29 -9.70 13.11
N VAL A 142 2.18 -10.54 12.08
CA VAL A 142 0.95 -10.68 11.27
C VAL A 142 -0.22 -11.17 12.12
N PHE A 143 -0.02 -12.27 12.86
CA PHE A 143 -1.08 -12.85 13.69
C PHE A 143 -1.52 -11.92 14.83
N ARG A 144 -0.60 -11.18 15.44
CA ARG A 144 -0.95 -10.18 16.44
C ARG A 144 -1.94 -9.14 15.88
N THR A 145 -1.73 -8.68 14.67
CA THR A 145 -2.65 -7.75 14.01
C THR A 145 -4.00 -8.41 13.74
N LYS A 146 -4.01 -9.63 13.20
CA LYS A 146 -5.26 -10.38 12.93
C LYS A 146 -6.05 -10.68 14.20
N LEU A 147 -5.37 -11.07 15.29
CA LEU A 147 -6.00 -11.29 16.60
C LEU A 147 -6.64 -10.02 17.15
N LYS A 148 -5.95 -8.87 17.05
CA LYS A 148 -6.51 -7.58 17.47
C LYS A 148 -7.75 -7.17 16.67
N LEU A 149 -7.83 -7.59 15.41
CA LEU A 149 -9.00 -7.36 14.56
C LEU A 149 -10.15 -8.33 14.83
N GLY A 150 -9.98 -9.28 15.75
CA GLY A 150 -10.99 -10.29 16.07
C GLY A 150 -11.22 -11.32 14.97
N MET A 151 -10.25 -11.50 14.06
CA MET A 151 -10.41 -12.43 12.91
C MET A 151 -10.51 -13.89 13.29
N PHE A 152 -10.15 -14.23 14.52
CA PHE A 152 -10.20 -15.61 15.07
C PHE A 152 -11.17 -15.75 16.23
N ASP A 153 -11.91 -14.69 16.56
CA ASP A 153 -12.89 -14.74 17.63
C ASP A 153 -14.16 -15.43 17.14
N ASP A 154 -14.70 -16.34 17.95
CA ASP A 154 -16.00 -16.93 17.72
C ASP A 154 -17.07 -15.86 17.85
N THR A 155 -17.51 -15.38 16.70
CA THR A 155 -18.72 -14.61 16.41
C THR A 155 -19.37 -13.75 17.53
N VAL A 156 -20.07 -12.74 17.10
CA VAL A 156 -21.11 -11.98 17.82
C VAL A 156 -20.67 -10.68 18.49
N GLN A 157 -19.40 -10.49 18.82
CA GLN A 157 -19.01 -9.25 19.50
C GLN A 157 -18.29 -8.23 18.60
N ASN A 158 -17.83 -8.66 17.42
CA ASN A 158 -17.23 -7.72 16.46
C ASN A 158 -18.35 -6.91 15.78
N PRO A 159 -18.38 -5.58 15.95
CA PRO A 159 -19.44 -4.76 15.37
C PRO A 159 -19.46 -4.80 13.83
N TYR A 160 -18.36 -5.17 13.20
CA TYR A 160 -18.24 -5.26 11.75
C TYR A 160 -18.86 -6.54 11.15
N ASP A 161 -19.08 -7.59 11.96
CA ASP A 161 -19.72 -8.83 11.51
C ASP A 161 -21.19 -8.63 11.11
N ARG A 162 -21.77 -7.49 11.46
CA ARG A 162 -23.13 -7.11 11.06
C ARG A 162 -23.20 -6.50 9.66
N VAL A 163 -22.04 -6.13 9.08
CA VAL A 163 -21.99 -5.57 7.73
C VAL A 163 -22.16 -6.71 6.72
N THR A 164 -23.13 -6.57 5.83
CA THR A 164 -23.51 -7.57 4.84
C THR A 164 -23.46 -6.99 3.44
N GLU A 165 -23.61 -7.82 2.41
CA GLU A 165 -23.71 -7.36 1.03
C GLU A 165 -24.84 -6.34 0.81
N LYS A 166 -25.91 -6.38 1.62
CA LYS A 166 -27.01 -5.41 1.56
C LYS A 166 -26.62 -4.00 1.97
N ASP A 167 -25.52 -3.85 2.70
CA ASP A 167 -24.99 -2.56 3.14
C ASP A 167 -24.10 -1.91 2.07
N LEU A 168 -23.68 -2.69 1.06
CA LEU A 168 -22.92 -2.19 -0.07
C LEU A 168 -23.81 -1.37 -1.00
N CYS A 169 -23.24 -0.33 -1.59
CA CYS A 169 -23.94 0.55 -2.54
C CYS A 169 -25.30 1.08 -2.04
N SER A 170 -25.47 1.23 -0.72
CA SER A 170 -26.68 1.76 -0.14
C SER A 170 -27.02 3.15 -0.73
N SER A 171 -28.30 3.53 -0.71
CA SER A 171 -28.74 4.86 -1.18
C SER A 171 -27.99 6.00 -0.49
N LYS A 172 -27.60 5.81 0.78
CA LYS A 172 -26.76 6.76 1.52
C LYS A 172 -25.36 6.85 0.94
N ALA A 173 -24.73 5.71 0.65
CA ALA A 173 -23.39 5.66 0.06
C ALA A 173 -23.36 6.30 -1.34
N GLN A 174 -24.35 5.97 -2.18
CA GLN A 174 -24.49 6.56 -3.50
C GLN A 174 -24.66 8.09 -3.44
N LYS A 175 -25.46 8.59 -2.48
CA LYS A 175 -25.66 10.01 -2.28
C LYS A 175 -24.37 10.73 -1.87
N VAL A 176 -23.60 10.13 -0.95
CA VAL A 176 -22.29 10.66 -0.53
C VAL A 176 -21.31 10.64 -1.71
N CYS A 177 -21.26 9.56 -2.47
CA CYS A 177 -20.41 9.45 -3.66
C CYS A 177 -20.74 10.55 -4.68
N LEU A 178 -22.01 10.76 -4.98
CA LEU A 178 -22.45 11.81 -5.90
C LEU A 178 -22.06 13.20 -5.42
N GLU A 179 -22.26 13.50 -4.13
CA GLU A 179 -21.88 14.79 -3.56
C GLU A 179 -20.36 15.03 -3.59
N LEU A 180 -19.57 14.03 -3.28
CA LEU A 180 -18.10 14.11 -3.37
C LEU A 180 -17.66 14.32 -4.82
N THR A 181 -18.23 13.58 -5.76
CA THR A 181 -17.95 13.73 -7.19
C THR A 181 -18.25 15.16 -7.67
N LYS A 182 -19.44 15.69 -7.34
CA LYS A 182 -19.79 17.08 -7.69
C LYS A 182 -18.80 18.09 -7.12
N LYS A 183 -18.39 17.90 -5.86
CA LYS A 183 -17.43 18.80 -5.18
C LYS A 183 -16.00 18.67 -5.68
N SER A 184 -15.62 17.56 -6.29
CA SER A 184 -14.29 17.33 -6.85
C SER A 184 -14.10 17.95 -8.25
N ILE A 185 -15.18 18.29 -8.93
CA ILE A 185 -15.13 18.90 -10.27
C ILE A 185 -14.71 20.37 -10.15
N VAL A 186 -13.64 20.73 -10.85
CA VAL A 186 -13.09 22.08 -10.89
C VAL A 186 -13.37 22.71 -12.26
N LEU A 187 -14.05 23.85 -12.26
CA LEU A 187 -14.31 24.62 -13.48
C LEU A 187 -13.03 25.40 -13.85
N LEU A 188 -12.29 24.91 -14.83
CA LEU A 188 -11.03 25.53 -15.29
C LEU A 188 -11.27 26.70 -16.28
N LYS A 189 -12.35 26.64 -17.05
CA LYS A 189 -12.66 27.63 -18.11
C LYS A 189 -14.16 27.61 -18.41
N ASN A 190 -14.77 28.77 -18.52
CA ASN A 190 -16.17 28.94 -18.92
C ASN A 190 -16.34 30.24 -19.73
N GLU A 191 -15.79 30.23 -20.96
CA GLU A 191 -15.96 31.37 -21.88
C GLU A 191 -17.42 31.47 -22.34
N ASP A 192 -17.88 32.69 -22.49
CA ASP A 192 -19.25 33.03 -22.89
C ASP A 192 -20.34 32.45 -21.97
N ASN A 193 -20.01 32.12 -20.72
CA ASN A 193 -20.94 31.53 -19.76
C ASN A 193 -21.71 30.31 -20.30
N ARG A 194 -21.04 29.42 -21.02
CA ARG A 194 -21.65 28.22 -21.62
C ARG A 194 -22.12 27.19 -20.59
N LEU A 195 -21.55 27.23 -19.41
CA LEU A 195 -21.98 26.42 -18.27
C LEU A 195 -22.70 27.32 -17.24
N PRO A 196 -23.75 26.81 -16.56
CA PRO A 196 -24.34 25.47 -16.70
C PRO A 196 -25.08 25.26 -18.03
N LEU A 197 -25.11 24.01 -18.50
CA LEU A 197 -25.89 23.66 -19.70
C LEU A 197 -27.38 23.88 -19.46
N SER A 198 -28.08 24.49 -20.43
CA SER A 198 -29.50 24.68 -20.36
C SER A 198 -30.25 23.47 -20.94
N GLU A 199 -31.17 22.90 -20.18
CA GLU A 199 -32.01 21.79 -20.64
C GLU A 199 -32.82 22.10 -21.89
N THR A 200 -33.13 23.37 -22.12
CA THR A 200 -33.87 23.82 -23.29
C THR A 200 -33.04 23.97 -24.54
N LEU A 201 -31.76 24.34 -24.38
CA LEU A 201 -30.82 24.57 -25.49
C LEU A 201 -29.95 23.35 -25.82
N HIS A 202 -29.78 22.43 -24.86
CA HIS A 202 -28.88 21.26 -24.95
C HIS A 202 -29.66 19.98 -24.65
N LYS A 203 -30.61 19.64 -25.53
CA LYS A 203 -31.54 18.51 -25.31
C LYS A 203 -30.84 17.14 -25.37
N ASP A 204 -29.83 17.00 -26.18
CA ASP A 204 -29.17 15.70 -26.44
C ASP A 204 -27.67 15.81 -26.29
N PRO A 205 -27.11 15.91 -25.04
CA PRO A 205 -25.67 15.95 -24.84
C PRO A 205 -25.04 14.61 -25.22
N VAL A 206 -23.95 14.66 -25.97
CA VAL A 206 -23.17 13.49 -26.36
C VAL A 206 -21.93 13.42 -25.48
N LEU A 207 -21.74 12.27 -24.80
CA LEU A 207 -20.52 11.95 -24.08
C LEU A 207 -19.50 11.37 -25.07
N VAL A 208 -18.31 11.97 -25.14
CA VAL A 208 -17.22 11.54 -26.02
C VAL A 208 -15.94 11.40 -25.20
N GLY A 209 -15.30 10.25 -25.32
CA GLY A 209 -14.01 9.99 -24.67
C GLY A 209 -13.74 8.51 -24.52
N PRO A 210 -12.51 8.12 -24.23
CA PRO A 210 -12.12 6.70 -24.11
C PRO A 210 -12.80 5.97 -22.95
N LEU A 211 -13.42 6.70 -22.01
CA LEU A 211 -14.06 6.17 -20.80
C LEU A 211 -15.56 6.49 -20.73
N CYS A 212 -16.18 6.96 -21.84
CA CYS A 212 -17.57 7.40 -21.82
C CYS A 212 -18.58 6.27 -21.53
N ASP A 213 -18.18 5.01 -21.78
CA ASP A 213 -18.96 3.80 -21.58
C ASP A 213 -18.20 2.73 -20.76
N ALA A 214 -17.06 3.08 -20.20
CA ALA A 214 -16.21 2.15 -19.45
C ALA A 214 -16.35 2.33 -17.93
N TRP A 215 -16.48 1.22 -17.22
CA TRP A 215 -16.41 1.16 -15.76
C TRP A 215 -15.00 0.72 -15.37
N TYR A 216 -14.27 1.59 -14.68
CA TYR A 216 -13.00 1.24 -14.05
C TYR A 216 -13.23 0.96 -12.56
N GLN A 217 -12.83 -0.24 -12.16
CA GLN A 217 -12.74 -0.63 -10.75
C GLN A 217 -11.34 -0.31 -10.23
#